data_ed8cb067cf5360cbc08cbba5debdfff3
#
_entry.id   ed8cb067cf5360cbc08cbba5debdfff3
#
_cell.length_a   1.000
_cell.length_b   1.000
_cell.length_c   1.000
_cell.angle_alpha   90.00
_cell.angle_beta   90.00
_cell.angle_gamma   90.00
#
_symmetry.space_group_name_H-M   'P 1'
#
loop_
_entity.id
_entity.type
_entity.pdbx_description
1 polymer ?
#
loop_
_entity_poly.entity_id
_entity_poly.type
_entity_poly.pdbx_seq_one_letter_code
_entity_poly.pdbx_strand_id
1 'polypeptide(L)'
;MDSKQISKKPTNFIRNVIDKNLLEGKHKYVITRFPTEPNGYLHIGHAKSICLNFGTASDYDGYCNLRFDDTNPSKEDIEYVNSIKNDVKWLGYNWNEEIKFSSNYFQKFYECAIELIKKELAYVCFLSADETREYRGTLKQPGKDSPYRNTIVQENLNLFEKMKTGEFKEGECVLRAKIDMKSSFMCMRDPTLYRIRFETHHQTEDDWCIYPMYDFAHCIGDAVEGVSHSICTLEFQDNRRIYDWILENLDAFNKPDRPYQYEFSRLNLEYATTSKRKLKLLVDNKYVSGWDDPRMPTISGLRRRGFTPA
;
A
#
# COMPACT_ATOMS: atom_id res chain seq x y z
N MET A 1 -14.35 33.66 -20.92
CA MET A 1 -14.79 32.41 -20.28
C MET A 1 -14.61 31.29 -21.31
N ASP A 2 -13.41 30.74 -21.36
CA ASP A 2 -13.11 29.69 -22.32
C ASP A 2 -13.67 28.35 -21.82
N SER A 3 -14.69 27.87 -22.52
CA SER A 3 -15.20 26.53 -22.37
C SER A 3 -14.10 25.54 -22.81
N LYS A 4 -13.30 25.01 -21.85
CA LYS A 4 -12.41 23.89 -22.13
C LYS A 4 -13.26 22.76 -22.71
N GLN A 5 -13.10 22.51 -24.00
CA GLN A 5 -13.64 21.33 -24.66
C GLN A 5 -13.10 20.10 -23.95
N ILE A 6 -13.97 19.46 -23.17
CA ILE A 6 -13.72 18.13 -22.60
C ILE A 6 -13.48 17.19 -23.78
N SER A 7 -12.26 16.72 -23.96
CA SER A 7 -11.92 15.80 -25.03
C SER A 7 -12.80 14.54 -24.89
N LYS A 8 -13.45 14.13 -26.00
CA LYS A 8 -14.25 12.90 -26.07
C LYS A 8 -13.35 11.65 -26.07
N LYS A 9 -12.46 11.50 -25.09
CA LYS A 9 -11.78 10.25 -24.86
C LYS A 9 -12.78 9.22 -24.31
N PRO A 10 -12.62 7.91 -24.60
CA PRO A 10 -13.49 6.88 -24.04
C PRO A 10 -13.53 7.00 -22.53
N THR A 11 -14.73 7.22 -21.98
CA THR A 11 -14.93 7.34 -20.54
C THR A 11 -14.96 5.97 -19.88
N ASN A 12 -14.54 5.91 -18.62
CA ASN A 12 -14.70 4.76 -17.73
C ASN A 12 -15.11 5.26 -16.34
N PHE A 13 -15.45 4.35 -15.44
CA PHE A 13 -15.96 4.74 -14.12
C PHE A 13 -14.94 5.57 -13.31
N ILE A 14 -13.62 5.33 -13.45
CA ILE A 14 -12.58 6.12 -12.76
C ILE A 14 -12.60 7.55 -13.27
N ARG A 15 -12.62 7.75 -14.60
CA ARG A 15 -12.72 9.09 -15.19
C ARG A 15 -14.01 9.79 -14.79
N ASN A 16 -15.15 9.08 -14.78
CA ASN A 16 -16.41 9.66 -14.32
C ASN A 16 -16.35 10.15 -12.86
N VAL A 17 -15.66 9.39 -11.99
CA VAL A 17 -15.45 9.78 -10.60
C VAL A 17 -14.54 10.99 -10.51
N ILE A 18 -13.44 11.02 -11.26
CA ILE A 18 -12.50 12.15 -11.30
C ILE A 18 -13.22 13.40 -11.81
N ASP A 19 -13.93 13.32 -12.92
CA ASP A 19 -14.70 14.43 -13.49
C ASP A 19 -15.67 15.01 -12.45
N LYS A 20 -16.41 14.15 -11.76
CA LYS A 20 -17.31 14.55 -10.67
C LYS A 20 -16.56 15.26 -9.54
N ASN A 21 -15.47 14.67 -9.05
CA ASN A 21 -14.70 15.23 -7.94
C ASN A 21 -14.08 16.60 -8.29
N LEU A 22 -13.64 16.79 -9.53
CA LEU A 22 -13.13 18.07 -10.00
C LEU A 22 -14.25 19.12 -10.14
N LEU A 23 -15.42 18.74 -10.67
CA LEU A 23 -16.59 19.62 -10.80
C LEU A 23 -17.13 20.07 -9.44
N GLU A 24 -17.12 19.16 -8.44
CA GLU A 24 -17.55 19.46 -7.06
C GLU A 24 -16.47 20.22 -6.26
N GLY A 25 -15.30 20.45 -6.83
CA GLY A 25 -14.19 21.14 -6.17
C GLY A 25 -13.57 20.34 -5.02
N LYS A 26 -13.79 19.00 -4.99
CA LYS A 26 -13.23 18.13 -3.97
C LYS A 26 -11.70 18.03 -4.07
N HIS A 27 -11.18 18.03 -5.28
CA HIS A 27 -9.75 18.11 -5.58
C HIS A 27 -9.49 19.18 -6.63
N LYS A 28 -8.34 19.86 -6.52
CA LYS A 28 -7.89 20.86 -7.52
C LYS A 28 -7.10 20.22 -8.66
N TYR A 29 -6.39 19.14 -8.35
CA TYR A 29 -5.48 18.44 -9.26
C TYR A 29 -5.71 16.92 -9.15
N VAL A 30 -5.37 16.20 -10.21
CA VAL A 30 -5.37 14.74 -10.21
C VAL A 30 -3.96 14.26 -9.93
N ILE A 31 -3.77 13.77 -8.72
CA ILE A 31 -2.50 13.19 -8.27
C ILE A 31 -2.78 11.72 -7.96
N THR A 32 -2.07 10.84 -8.68
CA THR A 32 -2.12 9.40 -8.47
C THR A 32 -0.77 8.90 -7.98
N ARG A 33 -0.64 7.63 -7.73
CA ARG A 33 0.63 6.99 -7.41
C ARG A 33 0.68 5.56 -7.95
N PHE A 34 1.87 5.10 -8.27
CA PHE A 34 2.16 3.69 -8.48
C PHE A 34 2.99 3.18 -7.31
N PRO A 35 2.36 2.52 -6.31
CA PRO A 35 3.05 1.96 -5.17
C PRO A 35 3.51 0.55 -5.53
N THR A 36 4.74 0.21 -5.21
CA THR A 36 5.26 -1.13 -5.48
C THR A 36 6.29 -1.54 -4.43
N GLU A 37 6.22 -2.79 -3.98
CA GLU A 37 7.27 -3.36 -3.13
C GLU A 37 8.49 -3.68 -4.00
N PRO A 38 9.72 -3.26 -3.62
CA PRO A 38 10.95 -3.57 -4.35
C PRO A 38 11.44 -5.01 -4.08
N ASN A 39 10.57 -6.01 -4.31
CA ASN A 39 10.77 -7.42 -3.98
C ASN A 39 10.68 -8.36 -5.19
N GLY A 40 10.85 -7.84 -6.40
CA GLY A 40 10.84 -8.63 -7.63
C GLY A 40 10.56 -7.81 -8.88
N TYR A 41 10.74 -8.43 -10.03
CA TYR A 41 10.48 -7.82 -11.32
C TYR A 41 8.99 -7.62 -11.58
N LEU A 42 8.66 -6.55 -12.29
CA LEU A 42 7.28 -6.26 -12.68
C LEU A 42 6.82 -7.20 -13.79
N HIS A 43 5.56 -7.58 -13.74
CA HIS A 43 4.90 -8.39 -14.77
C HIS A 43 3.79 -7.57 -15.47
N ILE A 44 3.21 -8.12 -16.52
CA ILE A 44 2.19 -7.46 -17.33
C ILE A 44 0.98 -6.92 -16.53
N GLY A 45 0.64 -7.56 -15.41
CA GLY A 45 -0.38 -7.03 -14.49
C GLY A 45 0.00 -5.68 -13.89
N HIS A 46 1.28 -5.48 -13.58
CA HIS A 46 1.80 -4.18 -13.13
C HIS A 46 1.82 -3.16 -14.27
N ALA A 47 2.12 -3.57 -15.51
CA ALA A 47 2.05 -2.68 -16.66
C ALA A 47 0.65 -2.06 -16.80
N LYS A 48 -0.42 -2.85 -16.65
CA LYS A 48 -1.80 -2.33 -16.60
C LYS A 48 -1.98 -1.27 -15.52
N SER A 49 -1.48 -1.51 -14.30
CA SER A 49 -1.59 -0.56 -13.18
C SER A 49 -0.78 0.71 -13.44
N ILE A 50 0.43 0.60 -14.00
CA ILE A 50 1.27 1.73 -14.40
C ILE A 50 0.54 2.58 -15.45
N CYS A 51 0.09 1.96 -16.54
CA CYS A 51 -0.63 2.68 -17.61
C CYS A 51 -1.89 3.36 -17.09
N LEU A 52 -2.62 2.72 -16.16
CA LEU A 52 -3.82 3.31 -15.59
C LEU A 52 -3.50 4.51 -14.68
N ASN A 53 -2.56 4.37 -13.74
CA ASN A 53 -2.22 5.45 -12.81
C ASN A 53 -1.56 6.63 -13.53
N PHE A 54 -0.49 6.39 -14.27
CA PHE A 54 0.23 7.44 -15.00
C PHE A 54 -0.62 8.04 -16.13
N GLY A 55 -1.29 7.20 -16.91
CA GLY A 55 -2.14 7.65 -18.00
C GLY A 55 -3.33 8.46 -17.52
N THR A 56 -3.98 8.05 -16.41
CA THR A 56 -5.07 8.82 -15.82
C THR A 56 -4.57 10.19 -15.36
N ALA A 57 -3.46 10.26 -14.61
CA ALA A 57 -2.91 11.53 -14.17
C ALA A 57 -2.59 12.46 -15.36
N SER A 58 -1.93 11.92 -16.39
CA SER A 58 -1.61 12.67 -17.62
C SER A 58 -2.83 13.17 -18.38
N ASP A 59 -3.93 12.39 -18.41
CA ASP A 59 -5.17 12.79 -19.08
C ASP A 59 -5.84 14.01 -18.44
N TYR A 60 -5.50 14.34 -17.20
CA TYR A 60 -6.04 15.44 -16.41
C TYR A 60 -4.99 16.52 -16.09
N ASP A 61 -3.89 16.61 -16.84
CA ASP A 61 -2.78 17.52 -16.59
C ASP A 61 -2.21 17.43 -15.17
N GLY A 62 -2.33 16.26 -14.55
CA GLY A 62 -1.84 15.93 -13.22
C GLY A 62 -0.53 15.14 -13.30
N TYR A 63 -0.16 14.51 -12.18
CA TYR A 63 1.05 13.68 -12.13
C TYR A 63 0.84 12.41 -11.29
N CYS A 64 1.74 11.46 -11.50
CA CYS A 64 1.76 10.19 -10.78
C CYS A 64 3.08 10.05 -10.02
N ASN A 65 3.00 9.81 -8.72
CA ASN A 65 4.17 9.50 -7.90
C ASN A 65 4.60 8.05 -8.12
N LEU A 66 5.91 7.84 -8.23
CA LEU A 66 6.50 6.51 -8.08
C LEU A 66 6.91 6.36 -6.61
N ARG A 67 6.25 5.46 -5.88
CA ARG A 67 6.56 5.16 -4.48
C ARG A 67 6.96 3.70 -4.33
N PHE A 68 8.02 3.45 -3.60
CA PHE A 68 8.37 2.14 -3.11
C PHE A 68 7.77 1.93 -1.72
N ASP A 69 6.90 0.92 -1.59
CA ASP A 69 6.30 0.51 -0.33
C ASP A 69 7.27 -0.44 0.40
N ASP A 70 8.35 0.14 0.92
CA ASP A 70 9.47 -0.52 1.58
C ASP A 70 9.25 -0.64 3.10
N THR A 71 8.09 -1.13 3.53
CA THR A 71 7.77 -1.34 4.94
C THR A 71 8.17 -2.72 5.47
N ASN A 72 8.79 -3.56 4.64
CA ASN A 72 9.20 -4.91 5.00
C ASN A 72 10.70 -5.13 4.74
N PRO A 73 11.57 -4.99 5.75
CA PRO A 73 13.03 -4.99 5.58
C PRO A 73 13.60 -6.28 4.95
N SER A 74 12.93 -7.42 5.10
CA SER A 74 13.47 -8.72 4.71
C SER A 74 13.44 -9.05 3.21
N LYS A 75 12.93 -8.17 2.35
CA LYS A 75 12.63 -8.53 0.94
C LYS A 75 13.11 -7.55 -0.10
N GLU A 76 13.78 -6.49 0.29
CA GLU A 76 14.04 -5.35 -0.56
C GLU A 76 15.45 -5.35 -1.12
N ASP A 77 15.58 -5.18 -2.46
CA ASP A 77 16.85 -5.17 -3.16
C ASP A 77 16.90 -4.00 -4.15
N ILE A 78 18.03 -3.32 -4.17
CA ILE A 78 18.32 -2.20 -5.08
C ILE A 78 18.21 -2.61 -6.57
N GLU A 79 18.47 -3.88 -6.88
CA GLU A 79 18.28 -4.43 -8.23
C GLU A 79 16.82 -4.27 -8.67
N TYR A 80 15.87 -4.60 -7.80
CA TYR A 80 14.45 -4.47 -8.11
C TYR A 80 14.00 -3.02 -8.24
N VAL A 81 14.52 -2.12 -7.39
CA VAL A 81 14.28 -0.68 -7.52
C VAL A 81 14.68 -0.19 -8.91
N ASN A 82 15.89 -0.54 -9.37
CA ASN A 82 16.39 -0.13 -10.68
C ASN A 82 15.61 -0.76 -11.84
N SER A 83 15.25 -2.03 -11.73
CA SER A 83 14.40 -2.71 -12.72
C SER A 83 13.05 -2.04 -12.87
N ILE A 84 12.37 -1.73 -11.76
CA ILE A 84 11.06 -1.07 -11.73
C ILE A 84 11.14 0.32 -12.37
N LYS A 85 12.16 1.12 -12.04
CA LYS A 85 12.41 2.43 -12.68
C LYS A 85 12.54 2.32 -14.19
N ASN A 86 13.32 1.34 -14.63
CA ASN A 86 13.54 1.10 -16.06
C ASN A 86 12.26 0.66 -16.77
N ASP A 87 11.44 -0.17 -16.13
CA ASP A 87 10.19 -0.66 -16.69
C ASP A 87 9.15 0.47 -16.83
N VAL A 88 9.02 1.36 -15.83
CA VAL A 88 8.14 2.54 -15.91
C VAL A 88 8.58 3.46 -17.04
N LYS A 89 9.88 3.76 -17.16
CA LYS A 89 10.43 4.57 -18.25
C LYS A 89 10.24 3.93 -19.61
N TRP A 90 10.44 2.63 -19.71
CA TRP A 90 10.26 1.89 -20.97
C TRP A 90 8.79 1.92 -21.42
N LEU A 91 7.83 1.90 -20.49
CA LEU A 91 6.40 2.08 -20.79
C LEU A 91 6.05 3.52 -21.23
N GLY A 92 7.02 4.43 -21.31
CA GLY A 92 6.84 5.81 -21.77
C GLY A 92 6.41 6.79 -20.67
N TYR A 93 6.47 6.40 -19.41
CA TYR A 93 6.08 7.25 -18.29
C TYR A 93 7.27 7.78 -17.50
N ASN A 94 7.10 8.97 -16.96
CA ASN A 94 8.01 9.58 -16.00
C ASN A 94 7.20 9.97 -14.76
N TRP A 95 7.81 9.78 -13.60
CA TRP A 95 7.25 10.26 -12.34
C TRP A 95 7.65 11.70 -12.10
N ASN A 96 6.88 12.38 -11.26
CA ASN A 96 7.17 13.74 -10.85
C ASN A 96 8.19 13.75 -9.72
N GLU A 97 9.11 14.73 -9.74
CA GLU A 97 10.12 14.95 -8.70
C GLU A 97 10.95 13.70 -8.36
N GLU A 98 11.26 13.55 -7.05
CA GLU A 98 12.03 12.43 -6.54
C GLU A 98 11.16 11.20 -6.32
N ILE A 99 11.79 10.04 -6.38
CA ILE A 99 11.17 8.77 -6.00
C ILE A 99 10.85 8.81 -4.52
N LYS A 100 9.65 8.38 -4.16
CA LYS A 100 9.19 8.29 -2.79
C LYS A 100 9.44 6.88 -2.24
N PHE A 101 9.79 6.82 -0.95
CA PHE A 101 9.90 5.56 -0.20
C PHE A 101 9.00 5.66 1.04
N SER A 102 8.29 4.60 1.36
CA SER A 102 7.48 4.58 2.60
C SER A 102 8.34 4.76 3.84
N SER A 103 9.58 4.29 3.82
CA SER A 103 10.56 4.48 4.90
C SER A 103 10.87 5.96 5.19
N ASN A 104 10.76 6.87 4.21
CA ASN A 104 10.92 8.30 4.43
C ASN A 104 9.86 8.87 5.39
N TYR A 105 8.77 8.13 5.61
CA TYR A 105 7.63 8.54 6.43
C TYR A 105 7.53 7.76 7.74
N PHE A 106 8.49 6.90 8.11
CA PHE A 106 8.41 6.07 9.31
C PHE A 106 8.17 6.89 10.59
N GLN A 107 8.85 8.02 10.73
CA GLN A 107 8.60 8.92 11.85
C GLN A 107 7.15 9.46 11.85
N LYS A 108 6.62 9.82 10.69
CA LYS A 108 5.24 10.29 10.55
C LYS A 108 4.23 9.18 10.86
N PHE A 109 4.49 7.96 10.40
CA PHE A 109 3.65 6.80 10.73
C PHE A 109 3.64 6.54 12.24
N TYR A 110 4.80 6.63 12.89
CA TYR A 110 4.91 6.48 14.35
C TYR A 110 4.09 7.55 15.10
N GLU A 111 4.19 8.81 14.69
CA GLU A 111 3.40 9.91 15.26
C GLU A 111 1.88 9.68 15.08
N CYS A 112 1.45 9.21 13.92
CA CYS A 112 0.06 8.85 13.67
C CYS A 112 -0.41 7.69 14.56
N ALA A 113 0.44 6.69 14.80
CA ALA A 113 0.12 5.60 15.71
C ALA A 113 -0.04 6.10 17.16
N ILE A 114 0.84 6.99 17.63
CA ILE A 114 0.72 7.66 18.94
C ILE A 114 -0.60 8.45 19.03
N GLU A 115 -0.98 9.14 17.96
CA GLU A 115 -2.26 9.87 17.93
C GLU A 115 -3.45 8.93 18.11
N LEU A 116 -3.47 7.80 17.40
CA LEU A 116 -4.53 6.78 17.57
C LEU A 116 -4.55 6.20 19.00
N ILE A 117 -3.39 5.94 19.61
CA ILE A 117 -3.33 5.48 21.01
C ILE A 117 -3.93 6.55 21.95
N LYS A 118 -3.56 7.82 21.79
CA LYS A 118 -4.09 8.94 22.61
C LYS A 118 -5.61 9.10 22.48
N LYS A 119 -6.17 8.76 21.32
CA LYS A 119 -7.61 8.76 21.06
C LYS A 119 -8.32 7.47 21.50
N GLU A 120 -7.63 6.56 22.17
CA GLU A 120 -8.14 5.23 22.54
C GLU A 120 -8.57 4.36 21.35
N LEU A 121 -7.98 4.60 20.18
CA LEU A 121 -8.27 3.91 18.92
C LEU A 121 -7.20 2.88 18.54
N ALA A 122 -6.17 2.71 19.35
CA ALA A 122 -5.16 1.66 19.19
C ALA A 122 -4.65 1.18 20.55
N TYR A 123 -4.21 -0.07 20.60
CA TYR A 123 -3.70 -0.72 21.80
C TYR A 123 -2.62 -1.75 21.50
N VAL A 124 -1.68 -1.95 22.42
CA VAL A 124 -0.68 -3.00 22.35
C VAL A 124 -1.28 -4.33 22.78
N CYS A 125 -1.08 -5.37 21.98
CA CYS A 125 -1.70 -6.69 22.17
C CYS A 125 -0.63 -7.78 22.21
N PHE A 126 -0.65 -8.58 23.27
CA PHE A 126 0.28 -9.69 23.51
C PHE A 126 -0.30 -11.06 23.12
N LEU A 127 -1.42 -11.11 22.41
CA LEU A 127 -1.91 -12.36 21.86
C LEU A 127 -0.95 -12.86 20.77
N SER A 128 -0.60 -14.13 20.84
CA SER A 128 0.13 -14.82 19.78
C SER A 128 -0.64 -14.80 18.45
N ALA A 129 0.01 -15.17 17.36
CA ALA A 129 -0.63 -15.22 16.04
C ALA A 129 -1.82 -16.19 16.00
N ASP A 130 -1.74 -17.32 16.71
CA ASP A 130 -2.80 -18.33 16.75
C ASP A 130 -3.98 -17.86 17.63
N GLU A 131 -3.72 -17.30 18.81
CA GLU A 131 -4.74 -16.67 19.63
C GLU A 131 -5.42 -15.52 18.92
N THR A 132 -4.65 -14.66 18.24
CA THR A 132 -5.20 -13.55 17.43
C THR A 132 -6.13 -14.08 16.35
N ARG A 133 -5.80 -15.21 15.71
CA ARG A 133 -6.66 -15.85 14.71
C ARG A 133 -7.95 -16.38 15.34
N GLU A 134 -7.85 -17.01 16.50
CA GLU A 134 -9.01 -17.49 17.26
C GLU A 134 -9.93 -16.33 17.68
N TYR A 135 -9.35 -15.28 18.32
CA TYR A 135 -10.11 -14.11 18.77
C TYR A 135 -10.76 -13.36 17.61
N ARG A 136 -10.10 -13.29 16.44
CA ARG A 136 -10.68 -12.65 15.26
C ARG A 136 -11.91 -13.37 14.72
N GLY A 137 -12.06 -14.65 15.00
CA GLY A 137 -13.18 -15.46 14.52
C GLY A 137 -13.12 -15.77 13.03
N THR A 138 -14.28 -16.01 12.44
CA THR A 138 -14.42 -16.42 11.03
C THR A 138 -15.44 -15.54 10.30
N LEU A 139 -15.64 -15.74 9.00
CA LEU A 139 -16.70 -15.04 8.25
C LEU A 139 -18.12 -15.36 8.80
N LYS A 140 -18.30 -16.52 9.45
CA LYS A 140 -19.59 -16.96 10.01
C LYS A 140 -19.72 -16.68 11.50
N GLN A 141 -18.63 -16.42 12.18
CA GLN A 141 -18.61 -16.19 13.64
C GLN A 141 -17.93 -14.86 13.94
N PRO A 142 -18.54 -13.99 14.74
CA PRO A 142 -17.92 -12.75 15.16
C PRO A 142 -16.65 -13.02 15.96
N GLY A 143 -15.78 -12.01 16.02
CA GLY A 143 -14.61 -12.05 16.87
C GLY A 143 -14.95 -11.76 18.34
N LYS A 144 -13.95 -11.94 19.19
CA LYS A 144 -13.97 -11.65 20.64
C LYS A 144 -12.99 -10.52 20.94
N ASP A 145 -13.30 -9.68 21.88
CA ASP A 145 -12.39 -8.64 22.36
C ASP A 145 -11.13 -9.27 22.97
N SER A 146 -9.96 -8.74 22.63
CA SER A 146 -8.71 -9.10 23.28
C SER A 146 -8.72 -8.65 24.76
N PRO A 147 -8.13 -9.41 25.69
CA PRO A 147 -7.97 -8.97 27.07
C PRO A 147 -7.17 -7.66 27.21
N TYR A 148 -6.35 -7.33 26.22
CA TYR A 148 -5.53 -6.11 26.18
C TYR A 148 -6.26 -4.89 25.57
N ARG A 149 -7.47 -5.08 25.02
CA ARG A 149 -8.20 -4.06 24.25
C ARG A 149 -8.56 -2.81 25.06
N ASN A 150 -8.67 -2.95 26.36
CA ASN A 150 -9.04 -1.86 27.26
C ASN A 150 -7.89 -1.41 28.17
N THR A 151 -6.65 -1.71 27.81
CA THR A 151 -5.47 -1.14 28.47
C THR A 151 -5.50 0.39 28.37
N ILE A 152 -5.18 1.08 29.47
CA ILE A 152 -5.23 2.55 29.54
C ILE A 152 -4.23 3.20 28.60
N VAL A 153 -4.52 4.43 28.16
CA VAL A 153 -3.71 5.18 27.19
C VAL A 153 -2.25 5.27 27.63
N GLN A 154 -2.00 5.65 28.88
CA GLN A 154 -0.62 5.85 29.38
C GLN A 154 0.21 4.57 29.33
N GLU A 155 -0.39 3.43 29.61
CA GLU A 155 0.27 2.12 29.52
C GLU A 155 0.53 1.73 28.08
N ASN A 156 -0.45 1.92 27.18
CA ASN A 156 -0.28 1.68 25.75
C ASN A 156 0.84 2.53 25.14
N LEU A 157 0.96 3.81 25.51
CA LEU A 157 2.06 4.67 25.07
C LEU A 157 3.41 4.14 25.55
N ASN A 158 3.53 3.74 26.81
CA ASN A 158 4.73 3.16 27.36
C ASN A 158 5.10 1.84 26.68
N LEU A 159 4.13 0.95 26.46
CA LEU A 159 4.34 -0.32 25.76
C LEU A 159 4.77 -0.10 24.29
N PHE A 160 4.16 0.86 23.61
CA PHE A 160 4.52 1.16 22.21
C PHE A 160 5.92 1.77 22.10
N GLU A 161 6.33 2.61 23.06
CA GLU A 161 7.72 3.09 23.14
C GLU A 161 8.70 1.93 23.39
N LYS A 162 8.38 0.98 24.27
CA LYS A 162 9.17 -0.22 24.51
C LYS A 162 9.28 -1.12 23.28
N MET A 163 8.21 -1.18 22.46
CA MET A 163 8.31 -1.86 21.16
C MET A 163 9.35 -1.18 20.27
N LYS A 164 9.35 0.15 20.20
CA LYS A 164 10.30 0.95 19.40
C LYS A 164 11.73 0.85 19.88
N THR A 165 11.94 0.78 21.19
CA THR A 165 13.30 0.66 21.81
C THR A 165 13.83 -0.77 21.79
N GLY A 166 13.05 -1.74 21.29
CA GLY A 166 13.48 -3.12 21.13
C GLY A 166 13.48 -3.94 22.42
N GLU A 167 12.70 -3.53 23.43
CA GLU A 167 12.61 -4.27 24.70
C GLU A 167 11.78 -5.58 24.55
N PHE A 168 10.98 -5.71 23.51
CA PHE A 168 10.19 -6.90 23.21
C PHE A 168 10.76 -7.69 22.03
N LYS A 169 10.59 -9.01 22.03
CA LYS A 169 11.00 -9.89 20.93
C LYS A 169 10.04 -9.82 19.75
N GLU A 170 10.49 -10.27 18.60
CA GLU A 170 9.61 -10.50 17.44
C GLU A 170 8.46 -11.44 17.80
N GLY A 171 7.24 -11.03 17.43
CA GLY A 171 6.04 -11.81 17.68
C GLY A 171 5.51 -11.78 19.12
N GLU A 172 6.21 -11.11 20.06
CA GLU A 172 5.77 -11.01 21.45
C GLU A 172 4.57 -10.09 21.61
N CYS A 173 4.54 -8.97 20.89
CA CYS A 173 3.39 -8.08 20.85
C CYS A 173 3.30 -7.34 19.51
N VAL A 174 2.13 -6.74 19.27
CA VAL A 174 1.81 -5.92 18.10
C VAL A 174 0.95 -4.73 18.53
N LEU A 175 1.00 -3.63 17.77
CA LEU A 175 0.00 -2.58 17.91
C LEU A 175 -1.21 -2.93 17.05
N ARG A 176 -2.42 -2.88 17.60
CA ARG A 176 -3.68 -3.13 16.90
C ARG A 176 -4.58 -1.91 16.93
N ALA A 177 -5.31 -1.68 15.84
CA ALA A 177 -6.43 -0.74 15.86
C ALA A 177 -7.56 -1.26 16.76
N LYS A 178 -8.32 -0.35 17.37
CA LYS A 178 -9.50 -0.65 18.18
C LYS A 178 -10.75 -0.22 17.41
N ILE A 179 -11.30 -1.12 16.61
CA ILE A 179 -12.41 -0.82 15.70
C ILE A 179 -13.67 -1.61 16.11
N ASP A 180 -13.90 -2.79 15.54
CA ASP A 180 -15.08 -3.60 15.81
C ASP A 180 -14.82 -5.09 15.59
N MET A 181 -14.67 -5.83 16.67
CA MET A 181 -14.44 -7.28 16.62
C MET A 181 -15.67 -8.08 16.11
N LYS A 182 -16.83 -7.46 16.01
CA LYS A 182 -18.07 -8.08 15.49
C LYS A 182 -18.34 -7.74 14.03
N SER A 183 -17.50 -6.90 13.41
CA SER A 183 -17.65 -6.49 12.01
C SER A 183 -17.80 -7.70 11.09
N SER A 184 -18.66 -7.59 10.08
CA SER A 184 -18.76 -8.57 8.99
C SER A 184 -17.50 -8.57 8.09
N PHE A 185 -16.72 -7.48 8.10
CA PHE A 185 -15.48 -7.34 7.37
C PHE A 185 -14.29 -7.72 8.27
N MET A 186 -13.58 -8.77 7.87
CA MET A 186 -12.45 -9.29 8.65
C MET A 186 -11.33 -8.27 8.84
N CYS A 187 -11.12 -7.37 7.87
CA CYS A 187 -10.13 -6.30 7.93
C CYS A 187 -10.45 -5.23 8.99
N MET A 188 -11.70 -5.15 9.48
CA MET A 188 -12.15 -4.22 10.52
C MET A 188 -12.12 -4.81 11.93
N ARG A 189 -11.76 -6.11 12.09
CA ARG A 189 -11.70 -6.77 13.39
C ARG A 189 -10.35 -6.53 14.06
N ASP A 190 -10.15 -5.34 14.56
CA ASP A 190 -8.95 -4.86 15.23
C ASP A 190 -7.66 -5.28 14.50
N PRO A 191 -7.41 -4.78 13.27
CA PRO A 191 -6.24 -5.17 12.49
C PRO A 191 -4.94 -4.72 13.14
N THR A 192 -3.85 -5.44 12.82
CA THR A 192 -2.51 -5.06 13.25
C THR A 192 -2.04 -3.82 12.48
N LEU A 193 -1.55 -2.81 13.20
CA LEU A 193 -0.97 -1.59 12.65
C LEU A 193 0.56 -1.62 12.61
N TYR A 194 1.21 -2.17 13.66
CA TYR A 194 2.66 -2.31 13.79
C TYR A 194 3.07 -3.69 14.28
N ARG A 195 4.23 -4.14 13.80
CA ARG A 195 4.90 -5.36 14.25
C ARG A 195 6.37 -5.09 14.55
N ILE A 196 6.99 -5.95 15.36
CA ILE A 196 8.42 -5.93 15.68
C ILE A 196 9.18 -6.79 14.66
N ARG A 197 10.30 -6.27 14.14
CA ARG A 197 11.24 -6.97 13.26
C ARG A 197 12.66 -6.47 13.53
N PHE A 198 13.58 -7.39 13.76
CA PHE A 198 15.00 -7.09 13.96
C PHE A 198 15.79 -7.45 12.69
N GLU A 199 15.51 -6.74 11.62
CA GLU A 199 16.17 -6.92 10.33
C GLU A 199 16.64 -5.54 9.83
N THR A 200 17.89 -5.46 9.34
CA THR A 200 18.46 -4.23 8.77
C THR A 200 17.66 -3.80 7.54
N HIS A 201 17.21 -2.56 7.53
CA HIS A 201 16.41 -2.00 6.43
C HIS A 201 17.32 -1.29 5.42
N HIS A 202 17.04 -1.45 4.11
CA HIS A 202 17.89 -0.95 3.03
C HIS A 202 18.05 0.58 2.98
N GLN A 203 17.15 1.36 3.60
CA GLN A 203 17.19 2.83 3.65
C GLN A 203 17.48 3.38 5.05
N THR A 204 16.92 2.76 6.08
CA THR A 204 17.00 3.26 7.47
C THR A 204 17.91 2.42 8.34
N GLU A 205 18.60 1.43 7.76
CA GLU A 205 19.51 0.55 8.47
C GLU A 205 18.86 -0.06 9.73
N ASP A 206 19.45 0.12 10.90
CA ASP A 206 18.96 -0.42 12.17
C ASP A 206 18.24 0.64 13.05
N ASP A 207 17.86 1.79 12.46
CA ASP A 207 17.19 2.87 13.20
C ASP A 207 15.80 2.47 13.71
N TRP A 208 15.18 1.46 13.08
CA TRP A 208 13.84 1.00 13.41
C TRP A 208 13.83 -0.51 13.65
N CYS A 209 13.12 -0.94 14.70
CA CYS A 209 12.80 -2.35 14.94
C CYS A 209 11.28 -2.61 14.98
N ILE A 210 10.47 -1.56 14.73
CA ILE A 210 9.03 -1.69 14.53
C ILE A 210 8.65 -1.18 13.15
N TYR A 211 7.79 -1.91 12.47
CA TYR A 211 7.40 -1.61 11.09
C TYR A 211 5.89 -1.55 10.95
N PRO A 212 5.36 -0.53 10.25
CA PRO A 212 3.93 -0.43 10.02
C PRO A 212 3.46 -1.53 9.07
N MET A 213 2.23 -1.97 9.26
CA MET A 213 1.58 -2.85 8.30
C MET A 213 1.09 -2.06 7.10
N TYR A 214 0.98 -2.75 5.95
CA TYR A 214 0.58 -2.16 4.68
C TYR A 214 -0.66 -1.25 4.79
N ASP A 215 -1.74 -1.76 5.40
CA ASP A 215 -3.01 -1.01 5.50
C ASP A 215 -2.86 0.32 6.27
N PHE A 216 -1.92 0.39 7.21
CA PHE A 216 -1.65 1.60 7.98
C PHE A 216 -0.72 2.57 7.21
N ALA A 217 0.37 2.07 6.66
CA ALA A 217 1.36 2.89 5.97
C ALA A 217 0.81 3.49 4.67
N HIS A 218 0.07 2.68 3.91
CA HIS A 218 -0.41 3.01 2.57
C HIS A 218 -1.30 4.25 2.54
N CYS A 219 -2.33 4.33 3.37
CA CYS A 219 -3.25 5.45 3.41
C CYS A 219 -2.59 6.74 3.90
N ILE A 220 -1.72 6.66 4.91
CA ILE A 220 -0.98 7.81 5.44
C ILE A 220 0.04 8.30 4.41
N GLY A 221 0.77 7.39 3.75
CA GLY A 221 1.67 7.74 2.66
C GLY A 221 0.95 8.49 1.53
N ASP A 222 -0.21 7.99 1.09
CA ASP A 222 -1.04 8.67 0.10
C ASP A 222 -1.42 10.09 0.55
N ALA A 223 -1.82 10.26 1.82
CA ALA A 223 -2.20 11.55 2.37
C ALA A 223 -1.01 12.53 2.48
N VAL A 224 0.16 12.05 2.91
CA VAL A 224 1.40 12.84 3.02
C VAL A 224 1.87 13.31 1.65
N GLU A 225 1.73 12.47 0.62
CA GLU A 225 2.11 12.78 -0.76
C GLU A 225 1.07 13.63 -1.51
N GLY A 226 -0.05 13.95 -0.89
CA GLY A 226 -1.11 14.73 -1.52
C GLY A 226 -1.85 14.01 -2.64
N VAL A 227 -1.83 12.67 -2.64
CA VAL A 227 -2.59 11.86 -3.60
C VAL A 227 -4.06 12.18 -3.51
N SER A 228 -4.70 12.43 -4.64
CA SER A 228 -6.15 12.70 -4.72
C SER A 228 -6.95 11.41 -4.94
N HIS A 229 -6.48 10.59 -5.86
CA HIS A 229 -7.15 9.35 -6.28
C HIS A 229 -6.19 8.16 -6.11
N SER A 230 -6.43 7.38 -5.07
CA SER A 230 -5.70 6.16 -4.74
C SER A 230 -6.25 5.00 -5.56
N ILE A 231 -5.70 4.76 -6.76
CA ILE A 231 -6.21 3.76 -7.69
C ILE A 231 -5.47 2.43 -7.47
N CYS A 232 -6.21 1.36 -7.18
CA CYS A 232 -5.66 0.02 -6.91
C CYS A 232 -6.50 -1.10 -7.53
N THR A 233 -6.08 -2.35 -7.36
CA THR A 233 -6.83 -3.51 -7.85
C THR A 233 -7.99 -3.89 -6.92
N LEU A 234 -9.02 -4.56 -7.46
CA LEU A 234 -10.24 -4.98 -6.75
C LEU A 234 -10.00 -5.86 -5.53
N GLU A 235 -8.85 -6.49 -5.43
CA GLU A 235 -8.46 -7.31 -4.26
C GLU A 235 -8.33 -6.48 -2.97
N PHE A 236 -8.18 -5.15 -3.07
CA PHE A 236 -8.13 -4.23 -1.94
C PHE A 236 -9.49 -3.58 -1.59
N GLN A 237 -10.59 -4.01 -2.21
CA GLN A 237 -11.90 -3.40 -2.01
C GLN A 237 -12.34 -3.40 -0.54
N ASP A 238 -12.13 -4.50 0.17
CA ASP A 238 -12.48 -4.56 1.60
C ASP A 238 -11.58 -3.67 2.45
N ASN A 239 -10.31 -3.51 2.05
CA ASN A 239 -9.32 -2.70 2.74
C ASN A 239 -9.62 -1.18 2.65
N ARG A 240 -10.46 -0.73 1.71
CA ARG A 240 -10.94 0.66 1.65
C ARG A 240 -11.54 1.13 2.97
N ARG A 241 -12.20 0.24 3.72
CA ARG A 241 -12.80 0.57 5.02
C ARG A 241 -11.77 0.95 6.07
N ILE A 242 -10.65 0.21 6.12
CA ILE A 242 -9.57 0.56 7.04
C ILE A 242 -8.81 1.79 6.56
N TYR A 243 -8.64 1.94 5.25
CA TYR A 243 -8.06 3.13 4.62
C TYR A 243 -8.82 4.41 5.04
N ASP A 244 -10.14 4.40 4.88
CA ASP A 244 -11.00 5.52 5.27
C ASP A 244 -10.99 5.71 6.79
N TRP A 245 -11.11 4.65 7.57
CA TRP A 245 -11.13 4.71 9.03
C TRP A 245 -9.85 5.35 9.58
N ILE A 246 -8.68 4.99 9.07
CA ILE A 246 -7.41 5.57 9.53
C ILE A 246 -7.38 7.06 9.25
N LEU A 247 -7.66 7.48 8.03
CA LEU A 247 -7.60 8.90 7.65
C LEU A 247 -8.66 9.75 8.35
N GLU A 248 -9.83 9.21 8.62
CA GLU A 248 -10.91 9.88 9.37
C GLU A 248 -10.57 10.10 10.86
N ASN A 249 -9.70 9.26 11.42
CA ASN A 249 -9.31 9.34 12.83
C ASN A 249 -7.97 10.07 13.07
N LEU A 250 -7.31 10.56 12.03
CA LEU A 250 -6.08 11.35 12.11
C LEU A 250 -6.39 12.82 11.79
N ASP A 251 -6.20 13.72 12.76
CA ASP A 251 -6.59 15.14 12.64
C ASP A 251 -5.97 15.85 11.44
N ALA A 252 -4.71 15.51 11.12
CA ALA A 252 -4.01 16.08 9.99
C ALA A 252 -4.65 15.70 8.64
N PHE A 253 -5.33 14.57 8.55
CA PHE A 253 -5.83 13.97 7.31
C PHE A 253 -7.35 13.88 7.21
N ASN A 254 -8.07 14.13 8.29
CA ASN A 254 -9.54 14.17 8.28
C ASN A 254 -10.05 15.45 7.61
N LYS A 255 -9.94 15.49 6.28
CA LYS A 255 -10.31 16.63 5.44
C LYS A 255 -11.13 16.17 4.24
N PRO A 256 -12.00 17.04 3.68
CA PRO A 256 -12.80 16.70 2.49
C PRO A 256 -11.98 16.36 1.25
N ASP A 257 -10.77 16.91 1.13
CA ASP A 257 -9.84 16.73 0.02
C ASP A 257 -8.78 15.65 0.29
N ARG A 258 -8.97 14.80 1.32
CA ARG A 258 -8.11 13.66 1.58
C ARG A 258 -8.11 12.67 0.40
N PRO A 259 -7.11 11.81 0.28
CA PRO A 259 -7.14 10.75 -0.73
C PRO A 259 -8.30 9.78 -0.51
N TYR A 260 -8.85 9.29 -1.61
CA TYR A 260 -9.89 8.24 -1.62
C TYR A 260 -9.45 7.08 -2.50
N GLN A 261 -9.74 5.87 -2.05
CA GLN A 261 -9.38 4.64 -2.77
C GLN A 261 -10.46 4.26 -3.78
N TYR A 262 -10.01 3.92 -5.01
CA TYR A 262 -10.85 3.46 -6.11
C TYR A 262 -10.24 2.20 -6.73
N GLU A 263 -11.04 1.17 -6.98
CA GLU A 263 -10.54 -0.10 -7.43
C GLU A 263 -10.91 -0.38 -8.88
N PHE A 264 -9.98 -1.02 -9.58
CA PHE A 264 -10.18 -1.51 -10.94
C PHE A 264 -9.97 -3.02 -11.04
N SER A 265 -10.50 -3.64 -12.10
CA SER A 265 -10.41 -5.08 -12.32
C SER A 265 -8.97 -5.53 -12.53
N ARG A 266 -8.58 -6.64 -11.90
CA ARG A 266 -7.31 -7.32 -12.14
C ARG A 266 -7.20 -7.79 -13.60
N LEU A 267 -5.99 -7.78 -14.15
CA LEU A 267 -5.70 -8.44 -15.43
C LEU A 267 -5.55 -9.95 -15.19
N ASN A 268 -6.45 -10.72 -15.77
CA ASN A 268 -6.35 -12.16 -15.79
C ASN A 268 -5.89 -12.61 -17.18
N LEU A 269 -4.91 -13.50 -17.21
CA LEU A 269 -4.37 -14.08 -18.43
C LEU A 269 -4.60 -15.59 -18.41
N GLU A 270 -5.08 -16.13 -19.50
CA GLU A 270 -5.15 -17.57 -19.71
C GLU A 270 -3.74 -18.11 -20.01
N TYR A 271 -3.47 -19.32 -19.55
CA TYR A 271 -2.20 -20.04 -19.77
C TYR A 271 -0.94 -19.32 -19.29
N ALA A 272 -1.07 -18.28 -18.46
CA ALA A 272 0.05 -17.55 -17.88
C ALA A 272 -0.12 -17.36 -16.37
N THR A 273 0.99 -17.37 -15.64
CA THR A 273 0.99 -17.04 -14.22
C THR A 273 1.63 -15.66 -13.99
N THR A 274 0.95 -14.82 -13.19
CA THR A 274 1.49 -13.53 -12.73
C THR A 274 1.87 -13.60 -11.24
N SER A 275 1.87 -14.78 -10.63
CA SER A 275 2.28 -14.96 -9.24
C SER A 275 3.79 -14.79 -9.09
N LYS A 276 4.27 -13.73 -8.44
CA LYS A 276 5.71 -13.51 -8.14
C LYS A 276 6.37 -14.74 -7.53
N ARG A 277 5.71 -15.41 -6.57
CA ARG A 277 6.23 -16.63 -5.94
C ARG A 277 6.46 -17.77 -6.93
N LYS A 278 5.50 -17.97 -7.87
CA LYS A 278 5.65 -19.02 -8.90
C LYS A 278 6.72 -18.66 -9.92
N LEU A 279 6.78 -17.39 -10.34
CA LEU A 279 7.81 -16.90 -11.25
C LEU A 279 9.21 -17.03 -10.64
N LYS A 280 9.36 -16.69 -9.36
CA LYS A 280 10.62 -16.87 -8.63
C LYS A 280 11.08 -18.32 -8.62
N LEU A 281 10.18 -19.29 -8.42
CA LEU A 281 10.51 -20.72 -8.48
C LEU A 281 11.08 -21.14 -9.84
N LEU A 282 10.59 -20.55 -10.94
CA LEU A 282 11.13 -20.85 -12.28
C LEU A 282 12.58 -20.35 -12.43
N VAL A 283 12.89 -19.20 -11.86
CA VAL A 283 14.24 -18.61 -11.87
C VAL A 283 15.16 -19.40 -10.94
N ASP A 284 14.75 -19.63 -9.70
CA ASP A 284 15.56 -20.32 -8.67
C ASP A 284 15.90 -21.76 -9.09
N ASN A 285 14.97 -22.48 -9.73
CA ASN A 285 15.18 -23.82 -10.25
C ASN A 285 15.82 -23.86 -11.65
N LYS A 286 16.22 -22.68 -12.20
CA LYS A 286 16.86 -22.58 -13.51
C LYS A 286 16.05 -23.15 -14.67
N TYR A 287 14.72 -23.15 -14.59
CA TYR A 287 13.83 -23.51 -15.71
C TYR A 287 13.81 -22.41 -16.78
N VAL A 288 14.16 -21.19 -16.39
CA VAL A 288 14.34 -20.02 -17.25
C VAL A 288 15.70 -19.40 -16.98
N SER A 289 16.23 -18.62 -17.92
CA SER A 289 17.57 -18.02 -17.83
C SER A 289 17.64 -16.87 -16.81
N GLY A 290 16.50 -16.29 -16.42
CA GLY A 290 16.38 -15.19 -15.46
C GLY A 290 15.02 -14.52 -15.56
N TRP A 291 14.86 -13.42 -14.87
CA TRP A 291 13.62 -12.65 -14.86
C TRP A 291 13.28 -12.00 -16.20
N ASP A 292 14.27 -11.80 -17.06
CA ASP A 292 14.16 -11.25 -18.41
C ASP A 292 14.02 -12.34 -19.49
N ASP A 293 13.91 -13.62 -19.13
CA ASP A 293 13.70 -14.70 -20.08
C ASP A 293 12.45 -14.40 -20.95
N PRO A 294 12.53 -14.50 -22.28
CA PRO A 294 11.39 -14.20 -23.17
C PRO A 294 10.13 -15.05 -22.92
N ARG A 295 10.24 -16.14 -22.20
CA ARG A 295 9.09 -16.99 -21.78
C ARG A 295 8.38 -16.45 -20.54
N MET A 296 8.98 -15.51 -19.82
CA MET A 296 8.43 -14.92 -18.61
C MET A 296 7.42 -13.80 -18.96
N PRO A 297 6.30 -13.66 -18.21
CA PRO A 297 5.34 -12.57 -18.40
C PRO A 297 5.79 -11.28 -17.69
N THR A 298 7.06 -11.15 -17.37
CA THR A 298 7.67 -9.93 -16.84
C THR A 298 7.77 -8.86 -17.91
N ILE A 299 7.76 -7.59 -17.55
CA ILE A 299 7.94 -6.48 -18.51
C ILE A 299 9.29 -6.62 -19.21
N SER A 300 10.36 -6.94 -18.49
CA SER A 300 11.68 -7.19 -19.06
C SER A 300 11.70 -8.38 -20.02
N GLY A 301 11.00 -9.48 -19.71
CA GLY A 301 10.86 -10.64 -20.61
C GLY A 301 10.06 -10.31 -21.88
N LEU A 302 8.99 -9.54 -21.76
CA LEU A 302 8.20 -9.07 -22.89
C LEU A 302 9.03 -8.14 -23.79
N ARG A 303 9.77 -7.20 -23.21
CA ARG A 303 10.69 -6.31 -23.95
C ARG A 303 11.75 -7.10 -24.71
N ARG A 304 12.38 -8.09 -24.06
CA ARG A 304 13.36 -8.96 -24.70
C ARG A 304 12.76 -9.81 -25.84
N ARG A 305 11.47 -10.13 -25.76
CA ARG A 305 10.72 -10.80 -26.82
C ARG A 305 10.33 -9.90 -28.00
N GLY A 306 10.63 -8.60 -27.91
CA GLY A 306 10.39 -7.63 -28.98
C GLY A 306 9.06 -6.88 -28.88
N PHE A 307 8.32 -6.97 -27.75
CA PHE A 307 7.15 -6.12 -27.55
C PHE A 307 7.54 -4.66 -27.42
N THR A 308 6.74 -3.80 -28.02
CA THR A 308 6.85 -2.34 -27.87
C THR A 308 5.97 -1.86 -26.71
N PRO A 309 6.24 -0.69 -26.09
CA PRO A 309 5.47 -0.18 -24.98
C PRO A 309 4.10 0.37 -25.37
N ALA A 310 3.86 0.66 -26.66
CA ALA A 310 2.61 1.27 -27.15
C ALA A 310 1.56 0.26 -27.52
#